data_f7fac4cf5c9ec82c2de2a2ab94622853
#
_entry.id   f7fac4cf5c9ec82c2de2a2ab94622853
#
_cell.length_a   1.000
_cell.length_b   1.000
_cell.length_c   1.000
_cell.angle_alpha   90.00
_cell.angle_beta   90.00
_cell.angle_gamma   90.00
#
_symmetry.space_group_name_H-M   'P 1'
#
loop_
_entity.id
_entity.type
_entity.pdbx_description
1 polymer ?
#
loop_
_entity_poly.entity_id
_entity_poly.type
_entity_poly.pdbx_seq_one_letter_code
_entity_poly.pdbx_strand_id
1 'polypeptide(L)'
;DTIQQILRVHASETDFRRRLRADDSAEYFFDLKQENGTDGPPGELLFTAITSGGDTTGYFRFRSSDGQVDYYDKEGNNSRKFLMRKPIRGDLRLTSGFGVRYHPLLGIRKMHTGVDWAAPVGTPILAAGGGTIEEARHKSYNGNYVRIRHANGYQTAYSHMTRIAPGVQDGV
;
A
#
# COMPACT_ATOMS: atom_id res chain seq x y z
N ASP A 1 19.98 -3.09 -9.59
CA ASP A 1 20.66 -2.31 -8.56
C ASP A 1 20.07 -2.69 -7.19
N THR A 2 20.93 -3.14 -6.32
CA THR A 2 20.67 -3.63 -4.96
C THR A 2 19.94 -2.61 -4.10
N ILE A 3 20.36 -1.35 -4.13
CA ILE A 3 19.74 -0.27 -3.35
C ILE A 3 18.28 -0.09 -3.77
N GLN A 4 18.01 -0.12 -5.07
CA GLN A 4 16.62 -0.02 -5.55
C GLN A 4 15.76 -1.20 -5.10
N GLN A 5 16.34 -2.39 -4.99
CA GLN A 5 15.61 -3.56 -4.49
C GLN A 5 15.26 -3.41 -3.01
N ILE A 6 16.20 -2.97 -2.16
CA ILE A 6 15.96 -2.67 -0.75
C ILE A 6 14.87 -1.60 -0.59
N LEU A 7 14.99 -0.49 -1.34
CA LEU A 7 14.00 0.58 -1.32
C LEU A 7 12.59 0.09 -1.71
N ARG A 8 12.47 -0.79 -2.70
CA ARG A 8 11.17 -1.37 -3.10
C ARG A 8 10.58 -2.26 -2.02
N VAL A 9 11.39 -3.09 -1.36
CA VAL A 9 10.93 -3.98 -0.28
C VAL A 9 10.38 -3.18 0.89
N HIS A 10 11.01 -2.05 1.26
CA HIS A 10 10.61 -1.22 2.40
C HIS A 10 9.69 -0.05 2.06
N ALA A 11 9.32 0.13 0.78
CA ALA A 11 8.57 1.31 0.32
C ALA A 11 7.22 1.52 1.00
N SER A 12 6.60 0.46 1.53
CA SER A 12 5.30 0.53 2.19
C SER A 12 5.38 0.97 3.66
N GLU A 13 6.54 0.76 4.32
CA GLU A 13 6.71 0.98 5.76
C GLU A 13 7.61 2.17 6.07
N THR A 14 8.56 2.49 5.18
CA THR A 14 9.60 3.50 5.44
C THR A 14 9.39 4.73 4.57
N ASP A 15 9.30 5.92 5.19
CA ASP A 15 9.36 7.19 4.45
C ASP A 15 10.84 7.59 4.23
N PHE A 16 11.37 7.20 3.08
CA PHE A 16 12.74 7.52 2.68
C PHE A 16 13.02 9.00 2.42
N ARG A 17 12.01 9.87 2.48
CA ARG A 17 12.18 11.33 2.33
C ARG A 17 12.48 12.02 3.66
N ARG A 18 12.30 11.31 4.78
CA ARG A 18 12.61 11.85 6.09
C ARG A 18 14.13 12.01 6.27
N ARG A 19 14.54 12.95 7.12
CA ARG A 19 15.94 13.12 7.50
C ARG A 19 16.43 11.90 8.28
N LEU A 20 17.58 11.36 7.88
CA LEU A 20 18.25 10.28 8.60
C LEU A 20 18.70 10.74 9.97
N ARG A 21 18.62 9.86 10.96
CA ARG A 21 19.11 10.00 12.32
C ARG A 21 20.36 9.14 12.51
N ALA A 22 21.15 9.45 13.55
CA ALA A 22 22.40 8.73 13.82
C ALA A 22 22.20 7.25 14.19
N ASP A 23 21.02 6.89 14.68
CA ASP A 23 20.61 5.54 15.08
C ASP A 23 19.85 4.78 13.99
N ASP A 24 19.61 5.41 12.82
CA ASP A 24 19.03 4.70 11.68
C ASP A 24 20.09 3.78 11.06
N SER A 25 19.70 2.56 10.72
CA SER A 25 20.57 1.57 10.08
C SER A 25 19.83 0.73 9.05
N ALA A 26 20.58 0.15 8.13
CA ALA A 26 20.08 -0.82 7.17
C ALA A 26 20.97 -2.05 7.19
N GLU A 27 20.36 -3.22 7.27
CA GLU A 27 21.02 -4.52 7.20
C GLU A 27 20.51 -5.27 5.96
N TYR A 28 21.40 -6.00 5.30
CA TYR A 28 21.02 -6.79 4.14
C TYR A 28 21.97 -7.97 3.93
N PHE A 29 21.42 -9.07 3.41
CA PHE A 29 22.16 -10.25 2.99
C PHE A 29 21.87 -10.57 1.54
N PHE A 30 22.94 -10.84 0.78
CA PHE A 30 22.86 -11.28 -0.60
C PHE A 30 23.40 -12.69 -0.75
N ASP A 31 22.88 -13.39 -1.72
CA ASP A 31 23.58 -14.54 -2.29
C ASP A 31 24.81 -14.07 -3.05
N LEU A 32 25.99 -14.62 -2.73
CA LEU A 32 27.22 -14.34 -3.46
C LEU A 32 27.43 -15.42 -4.51
N LYS A 33 27.35 -15.04 -5.77
CA LYS A 33 27.77 -15.92 -6.86
C LYS A 33 29.29 -15.99 -6.87
N GLN A 34 29.85 -17.17 -6.68
CA GLN A 34 31.30 -17.39 -6.88
C GLN A 34 31.59 -17.55 -8.38
N GLU A 35 32.44 -16.71 -8.93
CA GLU A 35 33.00 -16.87 -10.26
C GLU A 35 34.53 -17.14 -10.14
N ASN A 36 34.95 -18.31 -10.58
CA ASN A 36 36.39 -18.72 -10.60
C ASN A 36 37.09 -18.61 -9.22
N GLY A 37 36.40 -18.89 -8.12
CA GLY A 37 36.98 -18.86 -6.77
C GLY A 37 37.16 -17.45 -6.18
N THR A 38 36.62 -16.44 -6.82
CA THR A 38 36.50 -15.05 -6.30
C THR A 38 35.04 -14.66 -6.13
N ASP A 39 34.79 -13.76 -5.17
CA ASP A 39 33.44 -13.22 -4.95
C ASP A 39 33.00 -12.46 -6.19
N GLY A 40 31.93 -12.96 -6.83
CA GLY A 40 31.25 -12.32 -7.95
C GLY A 40 30.33 -11.18 -7.52
N PRO A 41 29.60 -10.58 -8.46
CA PRO A 41 28.65 -9.51 -8.15
C PRO A 41 27.56 -10.02 -7.20
N PRO A 42 26.96 -9.13 -6.36
CA PRO A 42 25.84 -9.49 -5.50
C PRO A 42 24.73 -10.17 -6.30
N GLY A 43 24.31 -11.35 -5.84
CA GLY A 43 23.20 -12.10 -6.40
C GLY A 43 21.83 -11.61 -5.92
N GLU A 44 21.01 -12.54 -5.48
CA GLU A 44 19.65 -12.20 -4.99
C GLU A 44 19.71 -11.66 -3.56
N LEU A 45 18.90 -10.65 -3.26
CA LEU A 45 18.69 -10.14 -1.90
C LEU A 45 17.90 -11.18 -1.11
N LEU A 46 18.50 -11.77 -0.07
CA LEU A 46 17.89 -12.83 0.75
C LEU A 46 17.16 -12.27 1.98
N PHE A 47 17.69 -11.20 2.55
CA PHE A 47 17.15 -10.52 3.72
C PHE A 47 17.48 -9.05 3.67
N THR A 48 16.57 -8.22 4.19
CA THR A 48 16.82 -6.78 4.42
C THR A 48 16.04 -6.31 5.61
N ALA A 49 16.67 -5.48 6.46
CA ALA A 49 16.02 -4.80 7.57
C ALA A 49 16.40 -3.32 7.60
N ILE A 50 15.45 -2.49 8.01
CA ILE A 50 15.67 -1.06 8.26
C ILE A 50 15.26 -0.75 9.69
N THR A 51 16.18 -0.17 10.44
CA THR A 51 15.92 0.42 11.74
C THR A 51 15.72 1.91 11.57
N SER A 52 14.63 2.44 12.11
CA SER A 52 14.22 3.82 11.91
C SER A 52 13.45 4.33 13.12
N GLY A 53 14.06 5.26 13.88
CA GLY A 53 13.45 5.82 15.10
C GLY A 53 13.27 4.81 16.23
N GLY A 54 14.14 3.80 16.29
CA GLY A 54 14.10 2.72 17.27
C GLY A 54 13.30 1.49 16.86
N ASP A 55 12.51 1.55 15.78
CA ASP A 55 11.74 0.42 15.26
C ASP A 55 12.49 -0.25 14.11
N THR A 56 12.61 -1.58 14.15
CA THR A 56 13.23 -2.39 13.10
C THR A 56 12.18 -3.17 12.33
N THR A 57 12.16 -3.00 11.02
CA THR A 57 11.32 -3.77 10.10
C THR A 57 12.23 -4.61 9.20
N GLY A 58 12.08 -5.93 9.26
CA GLY A 58 12.88 -6.89 8.49
C GLY A 58 12.02 -7.77 7.60
N TYR A 59 12.56 -8.10 6.41
CA TYR A 59 11.90 -8.94 5.42
C TYR A 59 12.84 -10.01 4.89
N PHE A 60 12.32 -11.22 4.77
CA PHE A 60 13.00 -12.39 4.25
C PHE A 60 12.46 -12.73 2.86
N ARG A 61 13.37 -13.06 1.94
CA ARG A 61 12.98 -13.60 0.63
C ARG A 61 12.44 -15.01 0.82
N PHE A 62 11.25 -15.24 0.34
CA PHE A 62 10.57 -16.53 0.45
C PHE A 62 9.92 -16.92 -0.88
N ARG A 63 9.97 -18.21 -1.20
CA ARG A 63 9.24 -18.79 -2.33
C ARG A 63 8.03 -19.54 -1.81
N SER A 64 6.84 -19.05 -2.15
CA SER A 64 5.57 -19.70 -1.79
C SER A 64 5.33 -20.98 -2.58
N SER A 65 4.37 -21.78 -2.15
CA SER A 65 4.03 -23.08 -2.76
C SER A 65 3.54 -22.97 -4.21
N ASP A 66 3.02 -21.82 -4.62
CA ASP A 66 2.63 -21.47 -6.00
C ASP A 66 3.81 -21.02 -6.87
N GLY A 67 5.03 -21.03 -6.32
CA GLY A 67 6.27 -20.66 -7.01
C GLY A 67 6.57 -19.15 -7.02
N GLN A 68 5.68 -18.32 -6.48
CA GLN A 68 5.93 -16.88 -6.37
C GLN A 68 7.06 -16.59 -5.38
N VAL A 69 7.92 -15.65 -5.73
CA VAL A 69 9.01 -15.20 -4.85
C VAL A 69 8.75 -13.78 -4.44
N ASP A 70 8.67 -13.54 -3.15
CA ASP A 70 8.47 -12.21 -2.59
C ASP A 70 9.13 -12.09 -1.20
N TYR A 71 8.97 -10.96 -0.54
CA TYR A 71 9.57 -10.66 0.75
C TYR A 71 8.50 -10.61 1.82
N TYR A 72 8.74 -11.31 2.94
CA TYR A 72 7.78 -11.45 4.04
C TYR A 72 8.46 -11.12 5.36
N ASP A 73 7.73 -10.47 6.27
CA ASP A 73 8.19 -10.27 7.65
C ASP A 73 8.15 -11.58 8.46
N LYS A 74 8.59 -11.53 9.69
CA LYS A 74 8.62 -12.70 10.60
C LYS A 74 7.23 -13.23 10.94
N GLU A 75 6.17 -12.44 10.78
CA GLU A 75 4.77 -12.81 10.94
C GLU A 75 4.15 -13.38 9.65
N GLY A 76 4.88 -13.38 8.53
CA GLY A 76 4.41 -13.86 7.22
C GLY A 76 3.63 -12.81 6.42
N ASN A 77 3.67 -11.54 6.80
CA ASN A 77 3.06 -10.48 6.00
C ASN A 77 3.99 -10.08 4.85
N ASN A 78 3.42 -9.93 3.65
CA ASN A 78 4.17 -9.52 2.47
C ASN A 78 4.62 -8.05 2.58
N SER A 79 5.87 -7.77 2.23
CA SER A 79 6.46 -6.41 2.21
C SER A 79 5.72 -5.47 1.25
N ARG A 80 5.19 -6.01 0.17
CA ARG A 80 4.30 -5.27 -0.72
C ARG A 80 2.94 -5.19 -0.05
N LYS A 81 2.66 -4.09 0.64
CA LYS A 81 1.29 -3.82 1.06
C LYS A 81 0.42 -3.83 -0.18
N PHE A 82 -0.40 -4.83 -0.25
CA PHE A 82 -1.29 -5.08 -1.37
C PHE A 82 -2.21 -3.87 -1.63
N LEU A 83 -2.57 -3.14 -0.56
CA LEU A 83 -3.41 -1.95 -0.63
C LEU A 83 -2.86 -0.80 0.23
N MET A 84 -2.80 0.38 -0.34
CA MET A 84 -2.51 1.61 0.40
C MET A 84 -3.60 1.89 1.45
N ARG A 85 -3.20 2.08 2.73
CA ARG A 85 -4.14 2.47 3.81
C ARG A 85 -4.80 3.83 3.56
N LYS A 86 -4.09 4.75 2.94
CA LYS A 86 -4.53 6.12 2.66
C LYS A 86 -4.33 6.42 1.18
N PRO A 87 -5.33 6.15 0.31
CA PRO A 87 -5.22 6.34 -1.13
C PRO A 87 -5.42 7.81 -1.56
N ILE A 88 -5.01 8.73 -0.72
CA ILE A 88 -5.08 10.19 -0.95
C ILE A 88 -3.85 10.84 -0.32
N ARG A 89 -3.19 11.73 -1.06
CA ARG A 89 -1.94 12.37 -0.63
C ARG A 89 -2.20 13.58 0.27
N GLY A 90 -1.21 13.91 1.10
CA GLY A 90 -1.22 15.07 1.98
C GLY A 90 -1.57 14.73 3.43
N ASP A 91 -1.41 15.72 4.30
CA ASP A 91 -1.81 15.64 5.70
C ASP A 91 -3.29 16.02 5.82
N LEU A 92 -4.15 15.01 5.71
CA LEU A 92 -5.60 15.19 5.69
C LEU A 92 -6.22 14.70 6.99
N ARG A 93 -7.23 15.44 7.43
CA ARG A 93 -7.98 15.08 8.62
C ARG A 93 -8.93 13.92 8.33
N LEU A 94 -8.86 12.86 9.14
CA LEU A 94 -9.89 11.83 9.21
C LEU A 94 -11.13 12.45 9.88
N THR A 95 -12.24 12.53 9.17
CA THR A 95 -13.50 13.13 9.64
C THR A 95 -14.46 12.11 10.20
N SER A 96 -14.40 10.86 9.71
CA SER A 96 -15.20 9.76 10.23
C SER A 96 -14.48 8.42 10.06
N GLY A 97 -14.46 7.62 11.12
CA GLY A 97 -13.91 6.28 11.15
C GLY A 97 -14.90 5.20 10.71
N PHE A 98 -14.37 3.98 10.57
CA PHE A 98 -15.15 2.75 10.40
C PHE A 98 -15.92 2.42 11.68
N GLY A 99 -17.15 1.93 11.56
CA GLY A 99 -17.94 1.46 12.70
C GLY A 99 -19.35 2.03 12.76
N VAL A 100 -20.09 1.65 13.81
CA VAL A 100 -21.47 2.12 14.00
C VAL A 100 -21.46 3.57 14.48
N ARG A 101 -22.13 4.46 13.72
CA ARG A 101 -22.27 5.89 14.05
C ARG A 101 -23.69 6.39 13.76
N TYR A 102 -24.03 7.55 14.32
CA TYR A 102 -25.23 8.27 13.87
C TYR A 102 -25.02 8.78 12.45
N HIS A 103 -25.94 8.40 11.55
CA HIS A 103 -25.90 8.87 10.18
C HIS A 103 -26.34 10.34 10.13
N PRO A 104 -25.52 11.28 9.62
CA PRO A 104 -25.79 12.72 9.74
C PRO A 104 -27.08 13.18 9.06
N LEU A 105 -27.52 12.50 7.99
CA LEU A 105 -28.74 12.85 7.26
C LEU A 105 -29.95 12.05 7.71
N LEU A 106 -29.79 10.84 8.19
CA LEU A 106 -30.89 9.94 8.54
C LEU A 106 -31.24 9.97 10.05
N GLY A 107 -30.36 10.51 10.89
CA GLY A 107 -30.54 10.55 12.34
C GLY A 107 -30.64 9.19 13.03
N ILE A 108 -30.22 8.11 12.38
CA ILE A 108 -30.25 6.74 12.90
C ILE A 108 -28.83 6.19 13.09
N ARG A 109 -28.67 5.21 13.97
CA ARG A 109 -27.43 4.46 14.08
C ARG A 109 -27.26 3.55 12.86
N LYS A 110 -26.18 3.73 12.13
CA LYS A 110 -25.85 2.95 10.93
C LYS A 110 -24.37 2.60 10.90
N MET A 111 -24.08 1.42 10.40
CA MET A 111 -22.70 0.99 10.15
C MET A 111 -22.07 1.84 9.05
N HIS A 112 -20.94 2.46 9.35
CA HIS A 112 -20.05 3.09 8.37
C HIS A 112 -19.01 2.09 7.94
N THR A 113 -19.07 1.62 6.70
CA THR A 113 -18.22 0.55 6.17
C THR A 113 -16.91 1.04 5.57
N GLY A 114 -16.55 2.30 5.80
CA GLY A 114 -15.36 2.94 5.31
C GLY A 114 -14.82 3.98 6.27
N VAL A 115 -13.93 4.82 5.75
CA VAL A 115 -13.36 5.99 6.44
C VAL A 115 -13.54 7.22 5.57
N ASP A 116 -13.85 8.36 6.19
CA ASP A 116 -14.02 9.63 5.50
C ASP A 116 -12.83 10.55 5.78
N TRP A 117 -12.24 11.07 4.72
CA TRP A 117 -11.14 12.03 4.76
C TRP A 117 -11.61 13.38 4.23
N ALA A 118 -11.36 14.45 4.98
CA ALA A 118 -11.58 15.81 4.47
C ALA A 118 -10.40 16.23 3.60
N ALA A 119 -10.67 16.61 2.36
CA ALA A 119 -9.71 17.11 1.40
C ALA A 119 -10.27 18.29 0.60
N PRO A 120 -9.46 19.24 0.15
CA PRO A 120 -9.89 20.25 -0.81
C PRO A 120 -10.47 19.61 -2.08
N VAL A 121 -11.49 20.28 -2.66
CA VAL A 121 -12.07 19.83 -3.94
C VAL A 121 -10.97 19.78 -5.02
N GLY A 122 -10.93 18.67 -5.76
CA GLY A 122 -9.90 18.45 -6.79
C GLY A 122 -8.66 17.69 -6.29
N THR A 123 -8.56 17.38 -4.99
CA THR A 123 -7.48 16.53 -4.49
C THR A 123 -7.55 15.15 -5.15
N PRO A 124 -6.44 14.67 -5.77
CA PRO A 124 -6.44 13.36 -6.41
C PRO A 124 -6.65 12.22 -5.42
N ILE A 125 -7.61 11.35 -5.73
CA ILE A 125 -7.79 10.05 -5.07
C ILE A 125 -7.15 9.00 -5.95
N LEU A 126 -6.30 8.16 -5.36
CA LEU A 126 -5.54 7.13 -6.06
C LEU A 126 -6.21 5.77 -5.84
N ALA A 127 -6.01 4.84 -6.77
CA ALA A 127 -6.30 3.44 -6.49
C ALA A 127 -5.41 2.96 -5.34
N ALA A 128 -5.97 2.26 -4.37
CA ALA A 128 -5.20 1.73 -3.23
C ALA A 128 -4.20 0.64 -3.67
N GLY A 129 -4.43 0.01 -4.79
CA GLY A 129 -3.56 -1.00 -5.41
C GLY A 129 -3.98 -1.30 -6.84
N GLY A 130 -3.19 -2.13 -7.53
CA GLY A 130 -3.55 -2.65 -8.84
C GLY A 130 -4.79 -3.55 -8.78
N GLY A 131 -5.58 -3.56 -9.84
CA GLY A 131 -6.81 -4.36 -9.92
C GLY A 131 -7.64 -4.01 -11.13
N THR A 132 -8.79 -4.63 -11.26
CA THR A 132 -9.77 -4.37 -12.33
C THR A 132 -10.93 -3.53 -11.79
N ILE A 133 -11.31 -2.51 -12.51
CA ILE A 133 -12.46 -1.65 -12.17
C ILE A 133 -13.74 -2.45 -12.41
N GLU A 134 -14.47 -2.75 -11.35
CA GLU A 134 -15.77 -3.43 -11.43
C GLU A 134 -16.92 -2.46 -11.68
N GLU A 135 -16.76 -1.23 -11.22
CA GLU A 135 -17.82 -0.24 -11.31
C GLU A 135 -17.23 1.18 -11.28
N ALA A 136 -17.58 2.01 -12.25
CA ALA A 136 -17.18 3.41 -12.33
C ALA A 136 -18.36 4.25 -12.82
N ARG A 137 -19.20 4.75 -11.90
CA ARG A 137 -20.42 5.52 -12.25
C ARG A 137 -20.92 6.43 -11.12
N HIS A 138 -21.90 7.26 -11.43
CA HIS A 138 -22.63 8.01 -10.42
C HIS A 138 -23.67 7.12 -9.73
N LYS A 139 -23.74 7.19 -8.40
CA LYS A 139 -24.74 6.54 -7.53
C LYS A 139 -25.41 7.56 -6.63
N SER A 140 -26.72 7.45 -6.42
CA SER A 140 -27.53 8.43 -5.67
C SER A 140 -26.97 8.79 -4.30
N TYR A 141 -26.51 7.80 -3.51
CA TYR A 141 -25.97 8.02 -2.14
C TYR A 141 -24.46 8.17 -2.07
N ASN A 142 -23.73 7.67 -3.07
CA ASN A 142 -22.27 7.63 -3.08
C ASN A 142 -21.65 8.71 -3.98
N GLY A 143 -22.48 9.47 -4.73
CA GLY A 143 -21.99 10.40 -5.74
C GLY A 143 -21.21 9.67 -6.86
N ASN A 144 -20.18 10.31 -7.39
CA ASN A 144 -19.26 9.61 -8.30
C ASN A 144 -18.52 8.54 -7.52
N TYR A 145 -18.60 7.31 -8.00
CA TYR A 145 -18.20 6.10 -7.30
C TYR A 145 -17.35 5.23 -8.20
N VAL A 146 -16.28 4.67 -7.63
CA VAL A 146 -15.44 3.66 -8.28
C VAL A 146 -15.24 2.50 -7.31
N ARG A 147 -15.35 1.27 -7.81
CA ARG A 147 -14.99 0.05 -7.10
C ARG A 147 -13.98 -0.74 -7.89
N ILE A 148 -12.91 -1.17 -7.24
CA ILE A 148 -11.81 -1.93 -7.81
C ILE A 148 -11.76 -3.29 -7.13
N ARG A 149 -11.72 -4.37 -7.93
CA ARG A 149 -11.37 -5.71 -7.48
C ARG A 149 -9.86 -5.89 -7.61
N HIS A 150 -9.23 -6.23 -6.51
CA HIS A 150 -7.81 -6.53 -6.43
C HIS A 150 -7.56 -8.04 -6.48
N ALA A 151 -6.30 -8.45 -6.65
CA ALA A 151 -5.89 -9.84 -6.46
C ALA A 151 -6.33 -10.33 -5.06
N ASN A 152 -6.44 -11.64 -4.89
CA ASN A 152 -6.91 -12.29 -3.64
C ASN A 152 -8.35 -11.92 -3.21
N GLY A 153 -9.17 -11.37 -4.11
CA GLY A 153 -10.59 -11.11 -3.86
C GLY A 153 -10.90 -9.86 -3.03
N TYR A 154 -9.90 -9.08 -2.64
CA TYR A 154 -10.13 -7.79 -1.98
C TYR A 154 -10.81 -6.80 -2.91
N GLN A 155 -11.64 -5.94 -2.33
CA GLN A 155 -12.27 -4.83 -3.04
C GLN A 155 -12.02 -3.52 -2.30
N THR A 156 -11.76 -2.45 -3.04
CA THR A 156 -11.77 -1.07 -2.52
C THR A 156 -12.82 -0.25 -3.23
N ALA A 157 -13.43 0.68 -2.50
CA ALA A 157 -14.44 1.56 -3.03
C ALA A 157 -14.13 3.02 -2.68
N TYR A 158 -14.43 3.91 -3.62
CA TYR A 158 -14.17 5.35 -3.52
C TYR A 158 -15.47 6.07 -3.85
N SER A 159 -15.85 6.99 -2.98
CA SER A 159 -17.15 7.69 -3.04
C SER A 159 -16.99 9.20 -2.96
N HIS A 160 -18.06 9.92 -3.28
CA HIS A 160 -18.18 11.38 -3.12
C HIS A 160 -17.13 12.18 -3.90
N MET A 161 -16.63 11.63 -5.01
CA MET A 161 -15.68 12.30 -5.88
C MET A 161 -16.38 13.40 -6.69
N THR A 162 -15.67 14.49 -6.97
CA THR A 162 -16.15 15.56 -7.87
C THR A 162 -16.34 15.03 -9.30
N ARG A 163 -15.43 14.17 -9.73
CA ARG A 163 -15.47 13.51 -11.05
C ARG A 163 -14.69 12.20 -11.02
N ILE A 164 -15.03 11.30 -11.93
CA ILE A 164 -14.22 10.14 -12.28
C ILE A 164 -13.21 10.58 -13.36
N ALA A 165 -11.95 10.18 -13.22
CA ALA A 165 -10.92 10.56 -14.17
C ALA A 165 -11.16 9.93 -15.56
N PRO A 166 -10.74 10.57 -16.67
CA PRO A 166 -10.78 9.96 -17.99
C PRO A 166 -10.02 8.62 -18.01
N GLY A 167 -10.58 7.63 -18.70
CA GLY A 167 -10.03 6.27 -18.79
C GLY A 167 -10.36 5.36 -17.61
N VAL A 168 -10.98 5.86 -16.53
CA VAL A 168 -11.48 5.06 -15.40
C VAL A 168 -12.88 4.58 -15.75
N GLN A 169 -13.01 3.34 -16.21
CA GLN A 169 -14.25 2.73 -16.65
C GLN A 169 -14.28 1.24 -16.30
N ASP A 170 -15.45 0.64 -16.32
CA ASP A 170 -15.65 -0.78 -16.04
C ASP A 170 -14.76 -1.66 -16.93
N GLY A 171 -14.10 -2.65 -16.35
CA GLY A 171 -13.28 -3.64 -17.04
C GLY A 171 -11.82 -3.22 -17.30
N VAL A 172 -11.39 -2.04 -16.87
CA VAL A 172 -10.00 -1.57 -17.00
C VAL A 172 -9.19 -1.92 -15.76
#